data_c90103978f5099445e44837783172e0a
#
_entry.id   c90103978f5099445e44837783172e0a
#
_cell.length_a   1.000
_cell.length_b   1.000
_cell.length_c   1.000
_cell.angle_alpha   90.00
_cell.angle_beta   90.00
_cell.angle_gamma   90.00
#
_symmetry.space_group_name_H-M   'P 1'
#
loop_
_entity.id
_entity.type
_entity.pdbx_description
1 polymer ?
#
loop_
_entity_poly.entity_id
_entity_poly.type
_entity_poly.pdbx_seq_one_letter_code
_entity_poly.pdbx_strand_id
1 'polypeptide(L)'
;LELSLRVCFGLAPREHVYISSADMMTRNTVRRVEIACPIRSPEIRRRLHEILDAMLADTVKARVLLPDGTYTKKPPSYEPVCAQVLLMKRAVEAAQQQSTAVPQKKRSLWEKLFHRKGR
;
A
#
# COMPACT_ATOMS: atom_id res chain seq x y z
N LEU A 1 -10.64 5.65 -3.37
CA LEU A 1 -9.68 4.79 -2.64
C LEU A 1 -10.17 4.71 -1.21
N GLU A 2 -10.95 3.69 -0.87
CA GLU A 2 -11.29 3.41 0.52
C GLU A 2 -9.99 3.02 1.24
N LEU A 3 -9.65 3.80 2.25
CA LEU A 3 -8.52 3.56 3.12
C LEU A 3 -8.84 2.32 3.97
N SER A 4 -8.36 1.16 3.54
CA SER A 4 -8.30 0.00 4.41
C SER A 4 -7.51 0.37 5.66
N LEU A 5 -8.11 0.29 6.84
CA LEU A 5 -7.43 0.57 8.09
C LEU A 5 -6.31 -0.45 8.29
N ARG A 6 -5.10 0.03 8.52
CA ARG A 6 -3.97 -0.80 8.90
C ARG A 6 -3.77 -0.68 10.39
N VAL A 7 -3.68 -1.80 11.05
CA VAL A 7 -3.50 -1.83 12.51
C VAL A 7 -2.24 -2.63 12.81
N CYS A 8 -1.30 -1.99 13.50
CA CYS A 8 -0.06 -2.61 13.95
C CYS A 8 -0.06 -2.64 15.47
N PHE A 9 0.12 -3.81 16.06
CA PHE A 9 0.20 -4.01 17.49
C PHE A 9 1.57 -4.54 17.89
N GLY A 10 2.17 -3.96 18.93
CA GLY A 10 3.46 -4.37 19.49
C GLY A 10 4.65 -3.80 18.72
N LEU A 11 5.83 -4.17 19.18
CA LEU A 11 7.12 -3.83 18.57
C LEU A 11 7.80 -5.12 18.10
N ALA A 12 8.67 -5.00 17.08
CA ALA A 12 9.49 -6.12 16.64
C ALA A 12 10.24 -6.74 17.84
N PRO A 13 10.35 -8.09 17.94
CA PRO A 13 9.91 -9.10 16.97
C PRO A 13 8.46 -9.59 17.16
N ARG A 14 7.72 -9.07 18.12
CA ARG A 14 6.34 -9.47 18.48
C ARG A 14 5.26 -8.62 17.83
N GLU A 15 5.57 -7.96 16.74
CA GLU A 15 4.62 -7.13 16.04
C GLU A 15 3.58 -7.97 15.27
N HIS A 16 2.31 -7.56 15.38
CA HIS A 16 1.19 -8.10 14.62
C HIS A 16 0.60 -7.02 13.73
N VAL A 17 0.55 -7.30 12.42
CA VAL A 17 0.03 -6.38 11.41
C VAL A 17 -1.24 -6.96 10.82
N TYR A 18 -2.29 -6.15 10.72
CA TYR A 18 -3.57 -6.49 10.11
C TYR A 18 -3.97 -5.46 9.07
N ILE A 19 -4.73 -5.90 8.07
CA ILE A 19 -5.49 -5.03 7.17
C ILE A 19 -6.96 -5.25 7.50
N SER A 20 -7.71 -4.16 7.71
CA SER A 20 -9.12 -4.23 8.09
C SER A 20 -10.00 -3.41 7.16
N SER A 21 -11.24 -3.84 6.97
CA SER A 21 -12.29 -3.08 6.30
C SER A 21 -12.90 -1.99 7.19
N ALA A 22 -12.77 -2.13 8.52
CA ALA A 22 -13.33 -1.21 9.49
C ALA A 22 -12.46 0.02 9.71
N ASP A 23 -13.10 1.18 9.86
CA ASP A 23 -12.56 2.31 10.63
C ASP A 23 -12.97 2.19 12.11
N MET A 24 -12.42 3.04 12.97
CA MET A 24 -12.70 3.04 14.43
C MET A 24 -14.03 3.72 14.80
N MET A 25 -14.98 3.84 13.88
CA MET A 25 -16.28 4.39 14.17
C MET A 25 -17.16 3.40 14.93
N THR A 26 -17.96 3.90 15.88
CA THR A 26 -18.89 3.08 16.69
C THR A 26 -19.79 2.19 15.84
N ARG A 27 -20.29 2.67 14.70
CA ARG A 27 -21.12 1.88 13.79
C ARG A 27 -20.42 0.63 13.29
N ASN A 28 -19.13 0.68 13.03
CA ASN A 28 -18.35 -0.45 12.51
C ASN A 28 -18.02 -1.45 13.62
N THR A 29 -17.71 -0.96 14.83
CA THR A 29 -17.33 -1.82 15.95
C THR A 29 -18.52 -2.48 16.65
N VAL A 30 -19.74 -1.89 16.58
CA VAL A 30 -20.92 -2.36 17.33
C VAL A 30 -22.03 -2.90 16.45
N ARG A 31 -22.19 -2.42 15.21
CA ARG A 31 -23.35 -2.71 14.36
C ARG A 31 -23.03 -3.42 13.05
N ARG A 32 -21.76 -3.67 12.75
CA ARG A 32 -21.30 -4.30 11.50
C ARG A 32 -20.44 -5.51 11.78
N VAL A 33 -20.45 -6.45 10.83
CA VAL A 33 -19.43 -7.49 10.76
C VAL A 33 -18.30 -6.95 9.88
N GLU A 34 -17.11 -6.84 10.48
CA GLU A 34 -15.92 -6.34 9.82
C GLU A 34 -14.85 -7.42 9.77
N ILE A 35 -13.97 -7.33 8.81
CA ILE A 35 -12.91 -8.32 8.58
C ILE A 35 -11.57 -7.68 8.90
N ALA A 36 -10.78 -8.37 9.73
CA ALA A 36 -9.36 -8.06 9.94
C ALA A 36 -8.52 -9.25 9.47
N CYS A 37 -7.70 -9.02 8.45
CA CYS A 37 -6.83 -10.03 7.87
C CYS A 37 -5.40 -9.91 8.44
N PRO A 38 -4.87 -10.94 9.13
CA PRO A 38 -3.50 -10.90 9.63
C PRO A 38 -2.49 -11.04 8.49
N ILE A 39 -1.48 -10.18 8.49
CA ILE A 39 -0.40 -10.19 7.52
C ILE A 39 0.78 -10.98 8.08
N ARG A 40 0.99 -12.18 7.57
CA ARG A 40 2.05 -13.09 8.02
C ARG A 40 3.34 -12.96 7.21
N SER A 41 3.25 -12.57 5.91
CA SER A 41 4.43 -12.40 5.06
C SER A 41 5.30 -11.23 5.53
N PRO A 42 6.59 -11.44 5.82
CA PRO A 42 7.51 -10.37 6.18
C PRO A 42 7.66 -9.32 5.08
N GLU A 43 7.62 -9.73 3.82
CA GLU A 43 7.72 -8.84 2.68
C GLU A 43 6.53 -7.89 2.59
N ILE A 44 5.30 -8.42 2.77
CA ILE A 44 4.10 -7.59 2.75
C ILE A 44 4.08 -6.65 3.96
N ARG A 45 4.51 -7.11 5.15
CA ARG A 45 4.65 -6.24 6.33
C ARG A 45 5.59 -5.08 6.05
N ARG A 46 6.79 -5.36 5.53
CA ARG A 46 7.76 -4.33 5.17
C ARG A 46 7.15 -3.29 4.21
N ARG A 47 6.47 -3.74 3.16
CA ARG A 47 5.78 -2.85 2.22
C ARG A 47 4.70 -1.99 2.88
N LEU A 48 3.96 -2.54 3.84
CA LEU A 48 2.95 -1.79 4.61
C LEU A 48 3.59 -0.72 5.50
N HIS A 49 4.74 -1.03 6.15
CA HIS A 49 5.51 -0.04 6.90
C HIS A 49 6.02 1.07 6.01
N GLU A 50 6.64 0.76 4.88
CA GLU A 50 7.12 1.74 3.91
C GLU A 50 6.03 2.72 3.45
N ILE A 51 4.78 2.25 3.30
CA ILE A 51 3.64 3.11 2.96
C ILE A 51 3.25 3.98 4.15
N LEU A 52 3.19 3.41 5.35
CA LEU A 52 2.85 4.14 6.57
C LEU A 52 3.90 5.22 6.87
N ASP A 53 5.18 4.88 6.77
CA ASP A 53 6.29 5.80 6.97
C ASP A 53 6.24 6.97 5.97
N ALA A 54 5.91 6.68 4.69
CA ALA A 54 5.71 7.72 3.69
C ALA A 54 4.55 8.67 4.06
N MET A 55 3.45 8.12 4.59
CA MET A 55 2.30 8.94 5.04
C MET A 55 2.65 9.78 6.28
N LEU A 56 3.37 9.21 7.24
CA LEU A 56 3.81 9.92 8.45
C LEU A 56 4.87 10.98 8.15
N ALA A 57 5.70 10.78 7.13
CA ALA A 57 6.69 11.74 6.68
C ALA A 57 6.10 12.91 5.89
N ASP A 58 4.82 12.89 5.50
CA ASP A 58 4.20 13.96 4.73
C ASP A 58 4.24 15.29 5.49
N THR A 59 4.85 16.31 4.87
CA THR A 59 4.96 17.68 5.39
C THR A 59 4.14 18.69 4.57
N VAL A 60 3.63 18.26 3.42
CA VAL A 60 2.90 19.15 2.48
C VAL A 60 1.41 19.15 2.79
N LYS A 61 0.81 17.97 2.97
CA LYS A 61 -0.64 17.81 3.13
C LYS A 61 -1.05 17.35 4.53
N ALA A 62 -0.15 16.77 5.30
CA ALA A 62 -0.46 16.28 6.63
C ALA A 62 -0.88 17.42 7.59
N ARG A 63 -1.81 17.07 8.46
CA ARG A 63 -2.28 17.89 9.57
C ARG A 63 -1.96 17.18 10.86
N VAL A 64 -1.57 17.94 11.86
CA VAL A 64 -1.34 17.46 13.22
C VAL A 64 -2.57 17.80 14.06
N LEU A 65 -3.15 16.78 14.70
CA LEU A 65 -4.22 16.96 15.68
C LEU A 65 -3.57 17.40 17.00
N LEU A 66 -4.03 18.52 17.53
CA LEU A 66 -3.60 19.06 18.80
C LEU A 66 -4.48 18.56 19.96
N PRO A 67 -4.00 18.64 21.21
CA PRO A 67 -4.76 18.18 22.38
C PRO A 67 -6.11 18.87 22.60
N ASP A 68 -6.28 20.09 22.06
CA ASP A 68 -7.53 20.86 22.12
C ASP A 68 -8.55 20.43 21.04
N GLY A 69 -8.21 19.42 20.20
CA GLY A 69 -9.04 18.94 19.10
C GLY A 69 -8.92 19.75 17.80
N THR A 70 -8.09 20.77 17.77
CA THR A 70 -7.83 21.56 16.55
C THR A 70 -6.75 20.91 15.67
N TYR A 71 -6.69 21.32 14.40
CA TYR A 71 -5.70 20.82 13.45
C TYR A 71 -4.77 21.94 12.99
N THR A 72 -3.48 21.66 12.99
CA THR A 72 -2.46 22.54 12.41
C THR A 72 -1.72 21.87 11.27
N LYS A 73 -1.12 22.66 10.38
CA LYS A 73 -0.18 22.12 9.38
C LYS A 73 1.13 21.75 10.06
N LYS A 74 1.79 20.69 9.57
CA LYS A 74 3.17 20.44 9.95
C LYS A 74 4.04 21.65 9.58
N PRO A 75 5.07 21.96 10.39
CA PRO A 75 6.06 22.96 10.03
C PRO A 75 6.66 22.66 8.65
N PRO A 76 6.97 23.68 7.85
CA PRO A 76 7.65 23.49 6.58
C PRO A 76 9.00 22.81 6.79
N SER A 77 9.29 21.80 5.98
CA SER A 77 10.57 21.11 5.98
C SER A 77 11.47 21.66 4.86
N TYR A 78 12.77 21.60 5.05
CA TYR A 78 13.74 21.93 4.01
C TYR A 78 13.56 21.02 2.78
N GLU A 79 13.22 19.75 3.00
CA GLU A 79 12.82 18.82 1.94
C GLU A 79 11.32 18.48 2.11
N PRO A 80 10.43 19.13 1.35
CA PRO A 80 8.99 18.86 1.46
C PRO A 80 8.64 17.49 0.88
N VAL A 81 7.99 16.66 1.68
CA VAL A 81 7.51 15.34 1.29
C VAL A 81 6.00 15.37 1.11
N CYS A 82 5.53 15.01 -0.07
CA CYS A 82 4.12 14.73 -0.34
C CYS A 82 3.92 13.22 -0.51
N ALA A 83 3.29 12.57 0.45
CA ALA A 83 3.12 11.12 0.46
C ALA A 83 2.42 10.59 -0.80
N GLN A 84 1.40 11.29 -1.29
CA GLN A 84 0.67 10.89 -2.50
C GLN A 84 1.58 10.86 -3.73
N VAL A 85 2.37 11.92 -3.93
CA VAL A 85 3.31 12.01 -5.06
C VAL A 85 4.39 10.94 -4.94
N LEU A 86 4.95 10.75 -3.75
CA LEU A 86 5.97 9.74 -3.48
C LEU A 86 5.46 8.32 -3.76
N LEU A 87 4.28 7.98 -3.26
CA LEU A 87 3.70 6.65 -3.45
C LEU A 87 3.30 6.41 -4.91
N MET A 88 2.78 7.43 -5.60
CA MET A 88 2.48 7.35 -7.04
C MET A 88 3.75 7.11 -7.86
N LYS A 89 4.83 7.84 -7.58
CA LYS A 89 6.13 7.67 -8.24
C LYS A 89 6.66 6.25 -8.05
N ARG A 90 6.67 5.74 -6.82
CA ARG A 90 7.09 4.36 -6.52
C ARG A 90 6.24 3.31 -7.26
N ALA A 91 4.92 3.53 -7.37
CA ALA A 91 4.04 2.61 -8.09
C ALA A 91 4.34 2.58 -9.60
N VAL A 92 4.60 3.73 -10.21
CA VAL A 92 4.98 3.82 -11.63
C VAL A 92 6.33 3.14 -11.88
N GLU A 93 7.33 3.39 -11.04
CA GLU A 93 8.64 2.76 -11.15
C GLU A 93 8.55 1.23 -11.02
N ALA A 94 7.77 0.73 -10.07
CA ALA A 94 7.54 -0.70 -9.89
C ALA A 94 6.85 -1.34 -11.11
N ALA A 95 5.86 -0.66 -11.70
CA ALA A 95 5.17 -1.13 -12.91
C ALA A 95 6.12 -1.18 -14.12
N GLN A 96 7.00 -0.20 -14.28
CA GLN A 96 8.00 -0.18 -15.34
C GLN A 96 9.00 -1.34 -15.20
N GLN A 97 9.48 -1.61 -13.98
CA GLN A 97 10.37 -2.75 -13.70
C GLN A 97 9.72 -4.09 -14.02
N GLN A 98 8.43 -4.26 -13.69
CA GLN A 98 7.68 -5.47 -14.02
C GLN A 98 7.47 -5.63 -15.54
N SER A 99 7.23 -4.54 -16.26
CA SER A 99 7.05 -4.55 -17.70
C SER A 99 8.32 -4.99 -18.45
N THR A 100 9.49 -4.63 -17.94
CA THR A 100 10.78 -5.07 -18.51
C THR A 100 11.14 -6.50 -18.13
N ALA A 101 10.58 -7.03 -17.05
CA ALA A 101 10.84 -8.38 -16.55
C ALA A 101 9.91 -9.46 -17.11
N VAL A 102 8.86 -9.11 -17.87
CA VAL A 102 7.98 -10.10 -18.51
C VAL A 102 8.73 -10.74 -19.68
N PRO A 103 9.15 -12.02 -19.61
CA PRO A 103 9.72 -12.70 -20.75
C PRO A 103 8.66 -12.74 -21.84
N GLN A 104 9.03 -12.32 -23.06
CA GLN A 104 8.17 -12.45 -24.23
C GLN A 104 7.60 -13.88 -24.26
N LYS A 105 6.27 -13.98 -24.17
CA LYS A 105 5.53 -15.25 -24.20
C LYS A 105 6.03 -16.06 -25.37
N LYS A 106 6.84 -17.09 -25.12
CA LYS A 106 7.31 -18.01 -26.17
C LYS A 106 6.06 -18.46 -26.92
N ARG A 107 6.03 -18.22 -28.22
CA ARG A 107 4.93 -18.63 -29.11
C ARG A 107 4.53 -20.05 -28.74
N SER A 108 3.25 -20.23 -28.38
CA SER A 108 2.67 -21.48 -27.90
C SER A 108 3.04 -22.59 -28.89
N LEU A 109 3.35 -23.78 -28.41
CA LEU A 109 3.53 -25.00 -29.20
C LEU A 109 2.39 -25.22 -30.20
N TRP A 110 1.19 -24.75 -29.86
CA TRP A 110 0.00 -24.75 -30.71
C TRP A 110 0.14 -23.91 -31.96
N GLU A 111 0.75 -22.72 -31.91
CA GLU A 111 1.01 -21.89 -33.10
C GLU A 111 2.01 -22.54 -34.06
N LYS A 112 2.97 -23.30 -33.53
CA LYS A 112 3.94 -24.07 -34.35
C LYS A 112 3.30 -25.27 -35.04
N LEU A 113 2.28 -25.88 -34.45
CA LEU A 113 1.59 -27.05 -34.98
C LEU A 113 0.58 -26.70 -36.10
N PHE A 114 -0.10 -25.56 -35.98
CA PHE A 114 -1.13 -25.17 -36.97
C PHE A 114 -0.62 -24.42 -38.20
N HIS A 115 0.61 -23.89 -38.18
CA HIS A 115 1.20 -23.23 -39.36
C HIS A 115 1.92 -24.20 -40.30
N ARG A 116 1.82 -25.51 -40.10
CA ARG A 116 2.49 -26.52 -40.95
C ARG A 116 1.58 -27.22 -41.98
N LYS A 117 0.42 -26.68 -42.29
CA LYS A 117 -0.42 -27.17 -43.42
C LYS A 117 -0.70 -26.07 -44.41
N GLY A 118 0.20 -25.96 -45.38
CA GLY A 118 0.05 -25.12 -46.57
C GLY A 118 1.16 -25.39 -47.55
N ARG A 119 1.12 -26.59 -48.14
CA ARG A 119 1.69 -26.91 -49.47
C ARG A 119 0.88 -28.03 -50.06
#